data_fa4c3c6c08ffbb201e3fac15a08b7c05
#
_entry.id   fa4c3c6c08ffbb201e3fac15a08b7c05
#
_cell.length_a   1.000
_cell.length_b   1.000
_cell.length_c   1.000
_cell.angle_alpha   90.00
_cell.angle_beta   90.00
_cell.angle_gamma   90.00
#
_symmetry.space_group_name_H-M   'P 1'
#
loop_
_entity.id
_entity.type
_entity.pdbx_description
1 polymer ?
#
loop_
_entity_poly.entity_id
_entity_poly.type
_entity_poly.pdbx_seq_one_letter_code
_entity_poly.pdbx_strand_id
1 'polypeptide(L)'
;QGQYYESLALAVFRTLLGLPEVRPSFAAGGTQEWAAVQGIELHQDGRSQLIPTDDRLAVLVPYRGPGGQRGGSFSYVSASDVLRGKLPAAQLRDKVVLVGSTAPGLQDLRATPVGGAYPGVEAHANLVARFLDGQGPVQPDYALGFDLAQIAIAGLLLGLLLPWMGAGLALALSISVFAALVGLNLWLFLSHSLVFPLATVLVMVLLAFALNMSYGYFVESRTKRGLAHLFGTYVPPELVDEMVREPER
;
A
#
# COMPACT_ATOMS: atom_id res chain seq x y z
N GLN A 1 11.57 6.73 31.75
CA GLN A 1 12.18 7.36 30.57
C GLN A 1 12.64 6.22 29.67
N GLY A 2 11.97 6.04 28.51
CA GLY A 2 12.33 5.03 27.53
C GLY A 2 13.66 5.44 26.86
N GLN A 3 14.58 4.51 26.74
CA GLN A 3 15.77 4.70 25.89
C GLN A 3 15.40 4.30 24.47
N TYR A 4 15.74 5.14 23.51
CA TYR A 4 15.58 4.84 22.08
C TYR A 4 16.85 4.18 21.56
N TYR A 5 16.67 3.09 20.83
CA TYR A 5 17.76 2.38 20.17
C TYR A 5 17.54 2.42 18.67
N GLU A 6 18.62 2.65 17.93
CA GLU A 6 18.59 2.59 16.49
C GLU A 6 18.43 1.15 15.97
N SER A 7 17.81 1.00 14.82
CA SER A 7 17.71 -0.31 14.15
C SER A 7 19.09 -0.74 13.63
N LEU A 8 19.31 -2.06 13.46
CA LEU A 8 20.55 -2.58 12.90
C LEU A 8 20.91 -1.92 11.56
N ALA A 9 19.93 -1.74 10.68
CA ALA A 9 20.16 -1.11 9.37
C ALA A 9 20.62 0.36 9.49
N LEU A 10 20.04 1.12 10.42
CA LEU A 10 20.45 2.50 10.69
C LEU A 10 21.84 2.55 11.31
N ALA A 11 22.15 1.66 12.26
CA ALA A 11 23.46 1.57 12.89
C ALA A 11 24.57 1.26 11.86
N VAL A 12 24.31 0.30 10.96
CA VAL A 12 25.24 0.00 9.85
C VAL A 12 25.43 1.21 8.95
N PHE A 13 24.36 1.86 8.53
CA PHE A 13 24.43 3.04 7.66
C PHE A 13 25.19 4.19 8.32
N ARG A 14 24.90 4.50 9.58
CA ARG A 14 25.63 5.51 10.36
C ARG A 14 27.13 5.21 10.49
N THR A 15 27.47 3.93 10.71
CA THR A 15 28.87 3.52 10.80
C THR A 15 29.60 3.77 9.48
N LEU A 16 28.94 3.51 8.34
CA LEU A 16 29.52 3.80 7.01
C LEU A 16 29.75 5.29 6.78
N LEU A 17 28.90 6.14 7.37
CA LEU A 17 29.02 7.60 7.27
C LEU A 17 29.97 8.21 8.30
N GLY A 18 30.61 7.44 9.20
CA GLY A 18 31.47 7.95 10.24
C GLY A 18 30.74 8.41 11.51
N LEU A 19 29.59 7.79 11.81
CA LEU A 19 28.77 7.99 13.00
C LEU A 19 28.19 9.42 13.15
N PRO A 20 27.44 9.94 12.16
CA PRO A 20 26.76 11.22 12.27
C PRO A 20 25.83 11.27 13.48
N GLU A 21 25.58 12.47 13.99
CA GLU A 21 24.61 12.72 15.05
C GLU A 21 23.19 12.50 14.50
N VAL A 22 22.35 11.82 15.28
CA VAL A 22 20.95 11.53 14.93
C VAL A 22 20.04 12.50 15.64
N ARG A 23 19.20 13.21 14.89
CA ARG A 23 18.17 14.10 15.43
C ARG A 23 16.81 13.80 14.80
N PRO A 24 15.71 13.90 15.56
CA PRO A 24 14.40 13.87 14.98
C PRO A 24 14.16 15.14 14.13
N SER A 25 13.56 14.97 12.95
CA SER A 25 13.13 16.06 12.08
C SER A 25 11.64 16.24 12.17
N PHE A 26 11.19 17.49 12.32
CA PHE A 26 9.79 17.84 12.47
C PHE A 26 9.31 18.71 11.30
N ALA A 27 8.01 18.63 10.98
CA ALA A 27 7.40 19.44 9.94
C ALA A 27 7.55 20.94 10.25
N ALA A 28 7.98 21.71 9.26
CA ALA A 28 8.04 23.16 9.39
C ALA A 28 6.63 23.76 9.53
N GLY A 29 6.39 24.53 10.63
CA GLY A 29 5.13 25.24 10.85
C GLY A 29 4.24 24.71 11.97
N GLY A 30 4.62 23.59 12.62
CA GLY A 30 3.97 23.14 13.86
C GLY A 30 4.55 23.84 15.10
N THR A 31 3.71 24.13 16.10
CA THR A 31 4.22 24.42 17.46
C THR A 31 4.86 23.14 17.99
N GLN A 32 5.89 23.26 18.84
CA GLN A 32 6.67 22.12 19.36
C GLN A 32 5.82 20.99 19.99
N GLU A 33 4.60 21.29 20.40
CA GLU A 33 3.65 20.32 20.99
C GLU A 33 2.86 19.51 19.93
N TRP A 34 2.78 19.98 18.66
CA TRP A 34 1.93 19.38 17.60
C TRP A 34 2.69 19.16 16.29
N ALA A 35 4.01 19.29 16.30
CA ALA A 35 4.80 19.05 15.09
C ALA A 35 4.88 17.56 14.79
N ALA A 36 4.35 17.15 13.64
CA ALA A 36 4.47 15.79 13.15
C ALA A 36 5.95 15.46 12.86
N VAL A 37 6.40 14.28 13.28
CA VAL A 37 7.72 13.79 12.94
C VAL A 37 7.76 13.48 11.44
N GLN A 38 8.69 14.12 10.72
CA GLN A 38 8.91 13.88 9.29
C GLN A 38 9.96 12.79 9.02
N GLY A 39 10.86 12.57 9.99
CA GLY A 39 11.92 11.62 9.80
C GLY A 39 13.05 11.77 10.82
N ILE A 40 14.15 11.16 10.45
CA ILE A 40 15.42 11.21 11.19
C ILE A 40 16.41 11.97 10.35
N GLU A 41 17.05 12.98 10.93
CA GLU A 41 18.10 13.76 10.29
C GLU A 41 19.48 13.36 10.83
N LEU A 42 20.38 13.04 9.92
CA LEU A 42 21.77 12.71 10.22
C LEU A 42 22.63 13.95 9.98
N HIS A 43 23.30 14.43 11.03
CA HIS A 43 24.15 15.61 10.97
C HIS A 43 25.63 15.26 11.09
N GLN A 44 26.44 15.71 10.12
CA GLN A 44 27.89 15.57 10.14
C GLN A 44 28.55 16.68 9.32
N ASP A 45 29.55 17.35 9.89
CA ASP A 45 30.40 18.34 9.21
C ASP A 45 29.61 19.43 8.44
N GLY A 46 28.50 19.91 9.04
CA GLY A 46 27.65 20.94 8.45
C GLY A 46 26.74 20.43 7.31
N ARG A 47 26.72 19.14 7.04
CA ARG A 47 25.76 18.48 6.12
C ARG A 47 24.69 17.79 6.92
N SER A 48 23.47 17.83 6.39
CA SER A 48 22.37 17.06 6.94
C SER A 48 21.74 16.18 5.86
N GLN A 49 21.40 14.95 6.25
CA GLN A 49 20.68 13.99 5.40
C GLN A 49 19.41 13.56 6.10
N LEU A 50 18.26 13.83 5.49
CA LEU A 50 16.96 13.41 6.00
C LEU A 50 16.65 11.99 5.54
N ILE A 51 16.27 11.12 6.48
CA ILE A 51 15.69 9.80 6.27
C ILE A 51 14.19 9.94 6.58
N PRO A 52 13.31 9.97 5.57
CA PRO A 52 11.88 10.09 5.80
C PRO A 52 11.34 8.85 6.50
N THR A 53 10.50 9.06 7.53
CA THR A 53 9.81 8.03 8.29
C THR A 53 8.33 8.37 8.40
N ASP A 54 7.54 7.43 8.89
CA ASP A 54 6.19 7.74 9.36
C ASP A 54 6.21 8.39 10.77
N ASP A 55 5.03 8.67 11.31
CA ASP A 55 4.81 9.23 12.66
C ASP A 55 5.33 8.33 13.80
N ARG A 56 5.58 7.06 13.52
CA ARG A 56 6.13 6.06 14.46
C ARG A 56 7.63 5.81 14.26
N LEU A 57 8.30 6.62 13.46
CA LEU A 57 9.69 6.44 13.05
C LEU A 57 9.93 5.11 12.31
N ALA A 58 8.90 4.57 11.65
CA ALA A 58 9.03 3.39 10.82
C ALA A 58 9.33 3.75 9.37
N VAL A 59 10.05 2.87 8.69
CA VAL A 59 10.50 3.01 7.30
C VAL A 59 10.00 1.81 6.51
N LEU A 60 9.40 2.05 5.36
CA LEU A 60 9.00 0.98 4.44
C LEU A 60 10.24 0.30 3.84
N VAL A 61 10.26 -1.03 3.81
CA VAL A 61 11.35 -1.80 3.22
C VAL A 61 11.13 -1.92 1.71
N PRO A 62 12.03 -1.38 0.86
CA PRO A 62 11.93 -1.53 -0.59
C PRO A 62 12.49 -2.90 -1.00
N TYR A 63 11.69 -3.95 -0.89
CA TYR A 63 12.11 -5.27 -1.33
C TYR A 63 12.46 -5.30 -2.82
N ARG A 64 13.69 -5.69 -3.15
CA ARG A 64 14.23 -5.69 -4.52
C ARG A 64 13.92 -6.96 -5.31
N GLY A 65 13.11 -7.86 -4.77
CA GLY A 65 12.70 -9.11 -5.41
C GLY A 65 12.48 -10.23 -4.39
N PRO A 66 12.18 -11.44 -4.84
CA PRO A 66 12.07 -12.60 -3.98
C PRO A 66 13.41 -12.86 -3.31
N GLY A 67 13.42 -12.96 -1.99
CA GLY A 67 14.64 -13.15 -1.20
C GLY A 67 15.30 -14.51 -1.40
N GLY A 68 16.51 -14.64 -0.86
CA GLY A 68 17.27 -15.88 -0.82
C GLY A 68 18.24 -16.05 -1.98
N GLN A 69 19.04 -17.12 -1.89
CA GLN A 69 20.17 -17.38 -2.78
C GLN A 69 19.79 -17.49 -4.27
N ARG A 70 18.56 -17.91 -4.60
CA ARG A 70 18.12 -18.19 -5.98
C ARG A 70 17.44 -17.03 -6.68
N GLY A 71 17.02 -16.01 -5.97
CA GLY A 71 16.20 -14.94 -6.55
C GLY A 71 16.42 -13.58 -5.92
N GLY A 72 17.31 -13.48 -4.93
CA GLY A 72 17.61 -12.24 -4.22
C GLY A 72 18.45 -11.27 -5.06
N SER A 73 18.32 -10.00 -4.76
CA SER A 73 19.11 -8.93 -5.36
C SER A 73 20.49 -8.79 -4.74
N PHE A 74 20.81 -9.63 -3.74
CA PHE A 74 22.08 -9.63 -3.04
C PHE A 74 22.86 -10.90 -3.27
N SER A 75 24.20 -10.77 -3.33
CA SER A 75 25.10 -11.91 -3.50
C SER A 75 25.21 -12.68 -2.19
N TYR A 76 24.97 -13.97 -2.23
CA TYR A 76 25.12 -14.88 -1.10
C TYR A 76 26.44 -15.63 -1.19
N VAL A 77 27.12 -15.71 -0.06
CA VAL A 77 28.37 -16.44 0.11
C VAL A 77 28.27 -17.31 1.34
N SER A 78 28.70 -18.57 1.24
CA SER A 78 28.74 -19.47 2.39
C SER A 78 29.79 -19.01 3.41
N ALA A 79 29.41 -18.86 4.67
CA ALA A 79 30.36 -18.56 5.75
C ALA A 79 31.49 -19.61 5.82
N SER A 80 31.19 -20.87 5.52
CA SER A 80 32.20 -21.92 5.50
C SER A 80 33.24 -21.72 4.39
N ASP A 81 32.88 -21.15 3.25
CA ASP A 81 33.81 -20.88 2.16
C ASP A 81 34.71 -19.67 2.47
N VAL A 82 34.16 -18.68 3.18
CA VAL A 82 34.96 -17.56 3.71
C VAL A 82 35.98 -18.08 4.71
N LEU A 83 35.55 -18.88 5.69
CA LEU A 83 36.42 -19.40 6.75
C LEU A 83 37.52 -20.34 6.20
N ARG A 84 37.25 -21.08 5.10
CA ARG A 84 38.21 -21.95 4.44
C ARG A 84 39.13 -21.22 3.44
N GLY A 85 38.99 -19.88 3.34
CA GLY A 85 39.79 -19.09 2.40
C GLY A 85 39.53 -19.38 0.91
N LYS A 86 38.35 -19.94 0.57
CA LYS A 86 38.01 -20.26 -0.82
C LYS A 86 37.56 -19.01 -1.61
N LEU A 87 37.24 -17.93 -0.92
CA LEU A 87 36.82 -16.70 -1.55
C LEU A 87 38.01 -15.77 -1.76
N PRO A 88 38.19 -15.22 -2.98
CA PRO A 88 39.16 -14.17 -3.22
C PRO A 88 38.81 -12.93 -2.37
N ALA A 89 39.79 -12.35 -1.66
CA ALA A 89 39.61 -11.18 -0.83
C ALA A 89 39.01 -9.98 -1.61
N ALA A 90 39.25 -9.89 -2.90
CA ALA A 90 38.69 -8.87 -3.79
C ALA A 90 37.15 -8.91 -3.87
N GLN A 91 36.51 -10.04 -3.60
CA GLN A 91 35.04 -10.15 -3.62
C GLN A 91 34.39 -9.51 -2.40
N LEU A 92 35.10 -9.37 -1.29
CA LEU A 92 34.62 -8.77 -0.04
C LEU A 92 35.15 -7.36 0.21
N ARG A 93 36.19 -6.95 -0.52
CA ARG A 93 36.80 -5.63 -0.37
C ARG A 93 35.81 -4.53 -0.71
N ASP A 94 35.75 -3.49 0.13
CA ASP A 94 34.91 -2.31 -0.04
C ASP A 94 33.40 -2.62 -0.13
N LYS A 95 32.98 -3.71 0.51
CA LYS A 95 31.57 -4.11 0.56
C LYS A 95 31.05 -4.17 1.99
N VAL A 96 29.79 -3.85 2.16
CA VAL A 96 29.05 -4.12 3.39
C VAL A 96 28.68 -5.59 3.39
N VAL A 97 29.11 -6.31 4.41
CA VAL A 97 28.82 -7.75 4.56
C VAL A 97 27.92 -7.93 5.77
N LEU A 98 26.73 -8.49 5.53
CA LEU A 98 25.81 -8.88 6.57
C LEU A 98 25.90 -10.39 6.79
N VAL A 99 26.07 -10.81 8.03
CA VAL A 99 26.11 -12.22 8.40
C VAL A 99 24.79 -12.60 9.04
N GLY A 100 24.12 -13.63 8.52
CA GLY A 100 22.85 -14.08 9.03
C GLY A 100 22.55 -15.53 8.68
N SER A 101 21.56 -16.10 9.34
CA SER A 101 21.09 -17.45 9.08
C SER A 101 20.01 -17.44 8.00
N THR A 102 20.17 -18.33 7.00
CA THR A 102 19.20 -18.51 5.93
C THR A 102 18.66 -19.94 5.84
N ALA A 103 19.13 -20.83 6.72
CA ALA A 103 18.73 -22.23 6.70
C ALA A 103 17.31 -22.42 7.26
N PRO A 104 16.48 -23.27 6.62
CA PRO A 104 15.20 -23.67 7.18
C PRO A 104 15.37 -24.25 8.59
N GLY A 105 14.51 -23.84 9.52
CA GLY A 105 14.55 -24.30 10.92
C GLY A 105 15.34 -23.41 11.89
N LEU A 106 16.12 -22.44 11.41
CA LEU A 106 16.80 -21.46 12.27
C LEU A 106 15.95 -20.20 12.53
N GLN A 107 14.68 -20.21 12.14
CA GLN A 107 13.62 -19.25 12.48
C GLN A 107 13.85 -17.78 12.08
N ASP A 108 14.85 -17.49 11.25
CA ASP A 108 15.05 -16.12 10.72
C ASP A 108 14.42 -15.92 9.32
N LEU A 109 13.30 -16.59 9.08
CA LEU A 109 12.48 -16.38 7.90
C LEU A 109 11.27 -15.53 8.25
N ARG A 110 10.98 -14.54 7.41
CA ARG A 110 9.88 -13.58 7.60
C ARG A 110 8.91 -13.67 6.43
N ALA A 111 7.61 -13.57 6.73
CA ALA A 111 6.62 -13.35 5.71
C ALA A 111 6.69 -11.88 5.25
N THR A 112 6.82 -11.68 3.94
CA THR A 112 6.94 -10.36 3.32
C THR A 112 6.00 -10.27 2.11
N PRO A 113 5.71 -9.08 1.60
CA PRO A 113 4.88 -8.93 0.40
C PRO A 113 5.44 -9.63 -0.85
N VAL A 114 6.74 -9.91 -0.89
CA VAL A 114 7.42 -10.54 -2.03
C VAL A 114 7.68 -12.04 -1.84
N GLY A 115 7.40 -12.58 -0.65
CA GLY A 115 7.57 -14.02 -0.41
C GLY A 115 7.24 -14.42 1.03
N GLY A 116 6.70 -15.64 1.19
CA GLY A 116 6.32 -16.18 2.52
C GLY A 116 7.51 -16.63 3.38
N ALA A 117 8.71 -16.78 2.81
CA ALA A 117 9.91 -17.24 3.50
C ALA A 117 11.12 -16.37 3.10
N TYR A 118 11.11 -15.14 3.54
CA TYR A 118 12.15 -14.16 3.24
C TYR A 118 13.23 -14.14 4.32
N PRO A 119 14.54 -14.23 3.99
CA PRO A 119 15.60 -14.19 4.99
C PRO A 119 15.62 -12.83 5.73
N GLY A 120 15.62 -12.86 7.06
CA GLY A 120 15.61 -11.64 7.88
C GLY A 120 16.85 -10.77 7.65
N VAL A 121 18.01 -11.39 7.46
CA VAL A 121 19.24 -10.67 7.14
C VAL A 121 19.11 -9.88 5.83
N GLU A 122 18.39 -10.38 4.83
CA GLU A 122 18.18 -9.70 3.56
C GLU A 122 17.20 -8.52 3.68
N ALA A 123 16.25 -8.56 4.63
CA ALA A 123 15.43 -7.42 4.95
C ALA A 123 16.28 -6.23 5.46
N HIS A 124 17.27 -6.51 6.32
CA HIS A 124 18.24 -5.49 6.74
C HIS A 124 19.11 -4.98 5.58
N ALA A 125 19.51 -5.88 4.67
CA ALA A 125 20.26 -5.50 3.46
C ALA A 125 19.48 -4.55 2.57
N ASN A 126 18.17 -4.80 2.36
CA ASN A 126 17.29 -3.89 1.61
C ASN A 126 17.20 -2.50 2.27
N LEU A 127 17.12 -2.43 3.60
CA LEU A 127 17.08 -1.15 4.32
C LEU A 127 18.40 -0.39 4.22
N VAL A 128 19.55 -1.08 4.41
CA VAL A 128 20.86 -0.45 4.24
C VAL A 128 21.03 0.07 2.82
N ALA A 129 20.65 -0.72 1.81
CA ALA A 129 20.69 -0.31 0.42
C ALA A 129 19.79 0.91 0.15
N ARG A 130 18.57 0.95 0.72
CA ARG A 130 17.70 2.13 0.65
C ARG A 130 18.35 3.38 1.19
N PHE A 131 19.00 3.29 2.36
CA PHE A 131 19.67 4.43 2.98
C PHE A 131 20.86 4.91 2.14
N LEU A 132 21.62 4.00 1.53
CA LEU A 132 22.71 4.32 0.62
C LEU A 132 22.23 4.96 -0.69
N ASP A 133 21.14 4.47 -1.26
CA ASP A 133 20.55 5.02 -2.49
C ASP A 133 19.85 6.37 -2.25
N GLY A 134 19.50 6.70 -1.01
CA GLY A 134 18.74 7.89 -0.66
C GLY A 134 17.30 7.92 -1.21
N GLN A 135 16.81 6.79 -1.75
CA GLN A 135 15.52 6.68 -2.40
C GLN A 135 14.75 5.47 -1.87
N GLY A 136 13.43 5.58 -1.82
CA GLY A 136 12.56 4.47 -1.44
C GLY A 136 11.13 4.93 -1.23
N PRO A 137 10.20 3.98 -1.07
CA PRO A 137 8.79 4.29 -0.86
C PRO A 137 8.60 5.05 0.46
N VAL A 138 7.84 6.14 0.40
CA VAL A 138 7.53 7.00 1.55
C VAL A 138 6.02 7.11 1.68
N GLN A 139 5.53 6.97 2.89
CA GLN A 139 4.16 7.36 3.22
C GLN A 139 4.19 8.78 3.77
N PRO A 140 3.61 9.75 3.05
CA PRO A 140 3.60 11.14 3.51
C PRO A 140 2.70 11.32 4.74
N ASP A 141 2.95 12.33 5.54
CA ASP A 141 2.18 12.68 6.73
C ASP A 141 0.71 13.03 6.41
N TYR A 142 0.44 13.58 5.22
CA TYR A 142 -0.90 13.88 4.72
C TYR A 142 -1.63 12.67 4.11
N ALA A 143 -1.10 11.44 4.20
CA ALA A 143 -1.69 10.24 3.60
C ALA A 143 -3.13 9.98 4.07
N LEU A 144 -3.43 10.24 5.35
CA LEU A 144 -4.78 10.12 5.89
C LEU A 144 -5.73 11.15 5.25
N GLY A 145 -5.30 12.40 5.11
CA GLY A 145 -6.09 13.45 4.44
C GLY A 145 -6.37 13.12 2.98
N PHE A 146 -5.39 12.56 2.29
CA PHE A 146 -5.54 12.12 0.91
C PHE A 146 -6.53 10.95 0.77
N ASP A 147 -6.47 9.94 1.67
CA ASP A 147 -7.44 8.82 1.71
C ASP A 147 -8.86 9.33 1.95
N LEU A 148 -9.06 10.21 2.95
CA LEU A 148 -10.35 10.83 3.21
C LEU A 148 -10.89 11.63 2.02
N ALA A 149 -10.02 12.36 1.32
CA ALA A 149 -10.40 13.09 0.11
C ALA A 149 -10.83 12.15 -1.02
N GLN A 150 -10.10 11.04 -1.25
CA GLN A 150 -10.49 10.02 -2.23
C GLN A 150 -11.85 9.41 -1.88
N ILE A 151 -12.09 9.05 -0.62
CA ILE A 151 -13.36 8.52 -0.14
C ILE A 151 -14.49 9.52 -0.35
N ALA A 152 -14.28 10.79 0.02
CA ALA A 152 -15.29 11.84 -0.12
C ALA A 152 -15.65 12.10 -1.59
N ILE A 153 -14.65 12.24 -2.46
CA ILE A 153 -14.84 12.51 -3.89
C ILE A 153 -15.53 11.31 -4.57
N ALA A 154 -15.00 10.11 -4.38
CA ALA A 154 -15.56 8.92 -5.01
C ALA A 154 -16.95 8.58 -4.43
N GLY A 155 -17.14 8.74 -3.12
CA GLY A 155 -18.42 8.52 -2.46
C GLY A 155 -19.49 9.50 -2.91
N LEU A 156 -19.17 10.80 -3.00
CA LEU A 156 -20.07 11.82 -3.53
C LEU A 156 -20.43 11.56 -4.99
N LEU A 157 -19.45 11.26 -5.82
CA LEU A 157 -19.65 10.98 -7.25
C LEU A 157 -20.54 9.76 -7.46
N LEU A 158 -20.25 8.65 -6.79
CA LEU A 158 -21.06 7.44 -6.91
C LEU A 158 -22.44 7.62 -6.26
N GLY A 159 -22.52 8.24 -5.08
CA GLY A 159 -23.78 8.48 -4.37
C GLY A 159 -24.76 9.36 -5.15
N LEU A 160 -24.25 10.34 -5.90
CA LEU A 160 -25.10 11.21 -6.72
C LEU A 160 -25.47 10.59 -8.06
N LEU A 161 -24.56 9.85 -8.71
CA LEU A 161 -24.79 9.39 -10.08
C LEU A 161 -25.42 8.00 -10.15
N LEU A 162 -25.04 7.05 -9.30
CA LEU A 162 -25.55 5.67 -9.37
C LEU A 162 -27.08 5.55 -9.30
N PRO A 163 -27.82 6.31 -8.46
CA PRO A 163 -29.27 6.18 -8.36
C PRO A 163 -30.01 6.56 -9.65
N TRP A 164 -29.39 7.38 -10.51
CA TRP A 164 -29.98 7.87 -11.75
C TRP A 164 -29.63 7.03 -12.97
N MET A 165 -28.75 6.03 -12.80
CA MET A 165 -28.20 5.24 -13.89
C MET A 165 -28.81 3.83 -13.91
N GLY A 166 -29.05 3.29 -15.12
CA GLY A 166 -29.37 1.88 -15.27
C GLY A 166 -28.19 0.98 -14.92
N ALA A 167 -28.45 -0.29 -14.64
CA ALA A 167 -27.47 -1.27 -14.13
C ALA A 167 -26.16 -1.34 -14.94
N GLY A 168 -26.25 -1.30 -16.28
CA GLY A 168 -25.07 -1.34 -17.15
C GLY A 168 -24.17 -0.13 -17.02
N LEU A 169 -24.76 1.08 -16.98
CA LEU A 169 -24.02 2.31 -16.80
C LEU A 169 -23.46 2.45 -15.38
N ALA A 170 -24.20 2.01 -14.38
CA ALA A 170 -23.75 1.98 -13.00
C ALA A 170 -22.51 1.06 -12.82
N LEU A 171 -22.53 -0.10 -13.46
CA LEU A 171 -21.37 -1.02 -13.49
C LEU A 171 -20.17 -0.36 -14.18
N ALA A 172 -20.37 0.22 -15.37
CA ALA A 172 -19.31 0.89 -16.13
C ALA A 172 -18.68 2.05 -15.35
N LEU A 173 -19.51 2.89 -14.70
CA LEU A 173 -19.04 3.99 -13.85
C LEU A 173 -18.23 3.46 -12.67
N SER A 174 -18.73 2.45 -11.96
CA SER A 174 -18.04 1.86 -10.80
C SER A 174 -16.68 1.27 -11.18
N ILE A 175 -16.60 0.56 -12.31
CA ILE A 175 -15.33 0.03 -12.84
C ILE A 175 -14.39 1.18 -13.23
N SER A 176 -14.90 2.24 -13.86
CA SER A 176 -14.08 3.39 -14.25
C SER A 176 -13.51 4.13 -13.04
N VAL A 177 -14.31 4.35 -11.99
CA VAL A 177 -13.85 4.96 -10.73
C VAL A 177 -12.81 4.07 -10.05
N PHE A 178 -13.08 2.76 -9.97
CA PHE A 178 -12.14 1.79 -9.41
C PHE A 178 -10.79 1.82 -10.16
N ALA A 179 -10.83 1.76 -11.48
CA ALA A 179 -9.63 1.79 -12.33
C ALA A 179 -8.88 3.13 -12.21
N ALA A 180 -9.60 4.25 -12.12
CA ALA A 180 -8.99 5.57 -11.93
C ALA A 180 -8.28 5.70 -10.57
N LEU A 181 -8.87 5.19 -9.49
CA LEU A 181 -8.26 5.18 -8.15
C LEU A 181 -7.00 4.32 -8.12
N VAL A 182 -7.06 3.11 -8.67
CA VAL A 182 -5.89 2.23 -8.79
C VAL A 182 -4.82 2.86 -9.67
N GLY A 183 -5.21 3.41 -10.83
CA GLY A 183 -4.29 4.06 -11.76
C GLY A 183 -3.60 5.27 -11.15
N LEU A 184 -4.33 6.13 -10.43
CA LEU A 184 -3.79 7.28 -9.72
C LEU A 184 -2.75 6.85 -8.67
N ASN A 185 -3.10 5.87 -7.81
CA ASN A 185 -2.19 5.40 -6.78
C ASN A 185 -0.94 4.72 -7.38
N LEU A 186 -1.11 3.93 -8.43
CA LEU A 186 0.00 3.31 -9.14
C LEU A 186 0.93 4.36 -9.78
N TRP A 187 0.36 5.40 -10.39
CA TRP A 187 1.12 6.50 -10.94
C TRP A 187 1.92 7.26 -9.88
N LEU A 188 1.30 7.57 -8.73
CA LEU A 188 1.98 8.22 -7.59
C LEU A 188 3.12 7.35 -7.05
N PHE A 189 2.90 6.04 -6.97
CA PHE A 189 3.93 5.10 -6.54
C PHE A 189 5.10 5.03 -7.53
N LEU A 190 4.83 4.86 -8.82
CA LEU A 190 5.88 4.70 -9.84
C LEU A 190 6.65 5.99 -10.12
N SER A 191 5.96 7.15 -10.11
CA SER A 191 6.57 8.43 -10.46
C SER A 191 7.20 9.15 -9.28
N HIS A 192 6.65 8.97 -8.07
CA HIS A 192 7.04 9.74 -6.89
C HIS A 192 7.43 8.87 -5.68
N SER A 193 7.38 7.54 -5.82
CA SER A 193 7.61 6.60 -4.71
C SER A 193 6.71 6.84 -3.49
N LEU A 194 5.52 7.43 -3.70
CA LEU A 194 4.55 7.71 -2.65
C LEU A 194 3.60 6.52 -2.46
N VAL A 195 3.38 6.15 -1.20
CA VAL A 195 2.47 5.05 -0.82
C VAL A 195 1.29 5.62 -0.08
N PHE A 196 0.09 5.40 -0.62
CA PHE A 196 -1.16 5.81 0.02
C PHE A 196 -2.04 4.60 0.34
N PRO A 197 -2.88 4.67 1.39
CA PRO A 197 -3.91 3.68 1.65
C PRO A 197 -4.88 3.64 0.46
N LEU A 198 -5.17 2.46 -0.06
CA LEU A 198 -6.07 2.28 -1.20
C LEU A 198 -7.24 1.35 -0.87
N ALA A 199 -7.06 0.45 0.10
CA ALA A 199 -8.04 -0.59 0.40
C ALA A 199 -9.40 -0.02 0.81
N THR A 200 -9.42 1.00 1.66
CA THR A 200 -10.64 1.61 2.21
C THR A 200 -11.53 2.18 1.11
N VAL A 201 -10.97 2.98 0.21
CA VAL A 201 -11.72 3.59 -0.89
C VAL A 201 -12.21 2.56 -1.89
N LEU A 202 -11.43 1.51 -2.19
CA LEU A 202 -11.87 0.45 -3.09
C LEU A 202 -13.03 -0.37 -2.50
N VAL A 203 -12.95 -0.71 -1.21
CA VAL A 203 -14.07 -1.37 -0.50
C VAL A 203 -15.32 -0.48 -0.52
N MET A 204 -15.18 0.82 -0.30
CA MET A 204 -16.28 1.77 -0.39
C MET A 204 -16.94 1.78 -1.79
N VAL A 205 -16.14 1.80 -2.86
CA VAL A 205 -16.66 1.73 -4.25
C VAL A 205 -17.46 0.45 -4.48
N LEU A 206 -16.92 -0.70 -4.03
CA LEU A 206 -17.60 -2.00 -4.15
C LEU A 206 -18.92 -2.02 -3.36
N LEU A 207 -18.91 -1.51 -2.13
CA LEU A 207 -20.10 -1.44 -1.30
C LEU A 207 -21.15 -0.47 -1.88
N ALA A 208 -20.75 0.70 -2.38
CA ALA A 208 -21.64 1.64 -3.03
C ALA A 208 -22.35 1.02 -4.23
N PHE A 209 -21.60 0.31 -5.08
CA PHE A 209 -22.17 -0.43 -6.20
C PHE A 209 -23.12 -1.54 -5.75
N ALA A 210 -22.72 -2.38 -4.79
CA ALA A 210 -23.54 -3.49 -4.29
C ALA A 210 -24.85 -3.01 -3.66
N LEU A 211 -24.80 -1.93 -2.87
CA LEU A 211 -25.98 -1.32 -2.26
C LEU A 211 -26.92 -0.72 -3.32
N ASN A 212 -26.38 -0.04 -4.32
CA ASN A 212 -27.17 0.51 -5.42
C ASN A 212 -27.87 -0.60 -6.21
N MET A 213 -27.16 -1.67 -6.56
CA MET A 213 -27.75 -2.82 -7.25
C MET A 213 -28.83 -3.52 -6.43
N SER A 214 -28.58 -3.71 -5.14
CA SER A 214 -29.55 -4.30 -4.22
C SER A 214 -30.81 -3.45 -4.13
N TYR A 215 -30.65 -2.13 -3.94
CA TYR A 215 -31.76 -1.20 -3.88
C TYR A 215 -32.60 -1.21 -5.17
N GLY A 216 -31.94 -1.11 -6.33
CA GLY A 216 -32.59 -1.16 -7.64
C GLY A 216 -33.41 -2.45 -7.82
N TYR A 217 -32.81 -3.61 -7.49
CA TYR A 217 -33.49 -4.89 -7.57
C TYR A 217 -34.74 -4.98 -6.66
N PHE A 218 -34.63 -4.54 -5.41
CA PHE A 218 -35.74 -4.57 -4.47
C PHE A 218 -36.89 -3.61 -4.86
N VAL A 219 -36.57 -2.41 -5.31
CA VAL A 219 -37.57 -1.41 -5.74
C VAL A 219 -38.28 -1.89 -7.00
N GLU A 220 -37.53 -2.33 -8.01
CA GLU A 220 -38.13 -2.83 -9.26
C GLU A 220 -39.00 -4.07 -9.06
N SER A 221 -38.55 -5.00 -8.21
CA SER A 221 -39.36 -6.21 -7.88
C SER A 221 -40.65 -5.88 -7.15
N ARG A 222 -40.66 -4.86 -6.28
CA ARG A 222 -41.89 -4.43 -5.58
C ARG A 222 -42.85 -3.73 -6.54
N THR A 223 -42.35 -2.88 -7.42
CA THR A 223 -43.18 -2.17 -8.40
C THR A 223 -43.86 -3.15 -9.39
N LYS A 224 -43.10 -4.11 -9.90
CA LYS A 224 -43.67 -5.17 -10.79
C LYS A 224 -44.76 -6.01 -10.10
N ARG A 225 -44.52 -6.39 -8.84
CA ARG A 225 -45.54 -7.16 -8.05
C ARG A 225 -46.76 -6.30 -7.71
N GLY A 226 -46.59 -5.01 -7.41
CA GLY A 226 -47.69 -4.10 -7.14
C GLY A 226 -48.60 -3.90 -8.37
N LEU A 227 -47.99 -3.72 -9.55
CA LEU A 227 -48.73 -3.62 -10.81
C LEU A 227 -49.48 -4.93 -11.13
N ALA A 228 -48.85 -6.09 -11.04
CA ALA A 228 -49.48 -7.38 -11.26
C ALA A 228 -50.65 -7.62 -10.30
N HIS A 229 -50.59 -7.15 -9.06
CA HIS A 229 -51.68 -7.29 -8.09
C HIS A 229 -52.85 -6.35 -8.38
N LEU A 230 -52.60 -5.12 -8.84
CA LEU A 230 -53.64 -4.16 -9.19
C LEU A 230 -54.42 -4.58 -10.46
N PHE A 231 -53.74 -5.14 -11.44
CA PHE A 231 -54.38 -5.59 -12.69
C PHE A 231 -54.95 -7.00 -12.62
N GLY A 232 -54.39 -7.88 -11.77
CA GLY A 232 -54.84 -9.27 -11.61
C GLY A 232 -56.27 -9.44 -11.07
N THR A 233 -56.91 -8.36 -10.55
CA THR A 233 -58.28 -8.36 -10.07
C THR A 233 -59.32 -8.05 -11.18
N TYR A 234 -58.87 -7.45 -12.29
CA TYR A 234 -59.77 -6.98 -13.37
C TYR A 234 -59.46 -7.52 -14.77
N VAL A 235 -58.32 -8.18 -14.96
CA VAL A 235 -57.87 -8.64 -16.28
C VAL A 235 -57.49 -10.12 -16.18
N PRO A 236 -57.84 -10.97 -17.19
CA PRO A 236 -57.39 -12.37 -17.22
C PRO A 236 -55.87 -12.47 -17.12
N PRO A 237 -55.33 -13.48 -16.39
CA PRO A 237 -53.91 -13.63 -16.16
C PRO A 237 -53.05 -13.65 -17.43
N GLU A 238 -53.60 -14.18 -18.52
CA GLU A 238 -52.92 -14.26 -19.81
C GLU A 238 -52.64 -12.89 -20.44
N LEU A 239 -53.53 -11.90 -20.27
CA LEU A 239 -53.38 -10.56 -20.80
C LEU A 239 -52.42 -9.71 -19.93
N VAL A 240 -52.33 -9.99 -18.62
CA VAL A 240 -51.39 -9.33 -17.71
C VAL A 240 -49.97 -9.77 -18.02
N ASP A 241 -49.76 -11.04 -18.33
CA ASP A 241 -48.45 -11.56 -18.71
C ASP A 241 -47.97 -11.00 -20.07
N GLU A 242 -48.89 -10.76 -21.00
CA GLU A 242 -48.58 -10.15 -22.30
C GLU A 242 -48.23 -8.66 -22.14
N MET A 243 -48.95 -7.89 -21.32
CA MET A 243 -48.67 -6.48 -21.01
C MET A 243 -47.35 -6.30 -20.24
N VAL A 244 -46.91 -7.25 -19.42
CA VAL A 244 -45.62 -7.22 -18.72
C VAL A 244 -44.46 -7.56 -19.66
N ARG A 245 -44.71 -8.36 -20.71
CA ARG A 245 -43.67 -8.70 -21.70
C ARG A 245 -43.45 -7.63 -22.78
N GLU A 246 -44.52 -6.90 -23.16
CA GLU A 246 -44.46 -5.83 -24.15
C GLU A 246 -45.09 -4.52 -23.63
N PRO A 247 -44.39 -3.73 -22.81
CA PRO A 247 -44.95 -2.55 -22.17
C PRO A 247 -45.19 -1.35 -23.14
N GLU A 248 -44.82 -1.46 -24.39
CA GLU A 248 -44.95 -0.38 -25.41
C GLU A 248 -46.09 -0.63 -26.44
N ARG A 249 -46.97 -1.56 -26.21
CA ARG A 249 -48.19 -1.76 -27.06
C ARG A 249 -49.45 -1.25 -26.44
#